data_140f1a2fd7508f48df3f99364e11fac8
#
_entry.id   140f1a2fd7508f48df3f99364e11fac8
#
_cell.length_a   1.000
_cell.length_b   1.000
_cell.length_c   1.000
_cell.angle_alpha   90.00
_cell.angle_beta   90.00
_cell.angle_gamma   90.00
#
_symmetry.space_group_name_H-M   'P 1'
#
loop_
_entity.id
_entity.type
_entity.pdbx_description
1 polymer ?
#
loop_
_entity_poly.entity_id
_entity_poly.type
_entity_poly.pdbx_seq_one_letter_code
_entity_poly.pdbx_strand_id
1 'polypeptide(L)'
;MSSTNNLRVWCKEVGEELGEKLLEEWDDPVLEPWEVTRASHHRARWRCRECGWEWNARVGSRTKSDRPTGCPACAGKVATETHNLALACEESGGRLAHLPGEWNHPTKRMEDCTPASPEKVPWKCGTCAGEWNAAISSRTARDYSRGCPACNPHSGLRPKKRIGL
;
A
#
# COMPACT_ATOMS: atom_id res chain seq x y z
N MET A 1 17.81 31.95 4.00
CA MET A 1 17.58 30.89 5.01
C MET A 1 18.92 30.54 5.64
N SER A 2 18.93 30.28 6.96
CA SER A 2 20.19 29.95 7.67
C SER A 2 20.77 28.67 7.09
N SER A 3 22.02 28.71 6.65
CA SER A 3 22.74 27.60 6.00
C SER A 3 22.91 26.35 6.88
N THR A 4 22.53 26.43 8.15
CA THR A 4 22.78 25.40 9.18
C THR A 4 21.59 24.52 9.52
N ASN A 5 20.38 24.79 9.01
CA ASN A 5 19.15 24.02 9.38
C ASN A 5 18.34 23.57 8.17
N ASN A 6 19.00 23.23 7.07
CA ASN A 6 18.35 22.67 5.89
C ASN A 6 18.34 21.14 5.91
N LEU A 7 17.52 20.53 5.04
CA LEU A 7 17.37 19.09 4.98
C LEU A 7 18.71 18.38 4.69
N ARG A 8 19.53 18.92 3.80
CA ARG A 8 20.82 18.32 3.45
C ARG A 8 21.79 18.23 4.64
N VAL A 9 21.82 19.28 5.47
CA VAL A 9 22.66 19.30 6.69
C VAL A 9 22.11 18.26 7.69
N TRP A 10 20.81 18.26 7.93
CA TRP A 10 20.19 17.30 8.83
C TRP A 10 20.39 15.84 8.36
N CYS A 11 20.34 15.56 7.07
CA CYS A 11 20.60 14.20 6.53
C CYS A 11 22.03 13.70 6.85
N LYS A 12 23.00 14.60 6.95
CA LYS A 12 24.37 14.22 7.35
C LYS A 12 24.49 13.91 8.86
N GLU A 13 23.58 14.45 9.67
CA GLU A 13 23.58 14.33 11.13
C GLU A 13 22.75 13.15 11.62
N VAL A 14 21.68 12.76 10.89
CA VAL A 14 20.69 11.76 11.35
C VAL A 14 21.18 10.30 11.23
N GLY A 15 22.29 10.08 10.56
CA GLY A 15 22.87 8.77 10.28
C GLY A 15 22.90 8.46 8.79
N GLU A 16 23.95 7.76 8.38
CA GLU A 16 24.26 7.50 6.97
C GLU A 16 23.11 6.84 6.22
N GLU A 17 22.53 5.77 6.79
CA GLU A 17 21.48 5.00 6.10
C GLU A 17 20.24 5.84 5.75
N LEU A 18 19.66 6.55 6.73
CA LEU A 18 18.46 7.34 6.51
C LEU A 18 18.76 8.64 5.73
N GLY A 19 19.86 9.30 6.06
CA GLY A 19 20.26 10.56 5.42
C GLY A 19 20.62 10.37 3.94
N GLU A 20 21.41 9.37 3.61
CA GLU A 20 21.77 9.03 2.23
C GLU A 20 20.54 8.63 1.43
N LYS A 21 19.70 7.74 1.98
CA LYS A 21 18.45 7.32 1.34
C LYS A 21 17.55 8.50 0.98
N LEU A 22 17.37 9.47 1.87
CA LEU A 22 16.53 10.64 1.60
C LEU A 22 17.11 11.54 0.49
N LEU A 23 18.43 11.69 0.46
CA LEU A 23 19.09 12.51 -0.58
C LEU A 23 19.08 11.79 -1.94
N GLU A 24 19.26 10.48 -1.98
CA GLU A 24 19.18 9.68 -3.22
C GLU A 24 17.76 9.62 -3.79
N GLU A 25 16.74 9.58 -2.91
CA GLU A 25 15.34 9.55 -3.29
C GLU A 25 14.76 10.94 -3.62
N TRP A 26 15.50 12.02 -3.36
CA TRP A 26 15.04 13.37 -3.69
C TRP A 26 14.99 13.57 -5.19
N ASP A 27 13.82 13.92 -5.73
CA ASP A 27 13.55 14.11 -7.16
C ASP A 27 12.66 15.34 -7.41
N ASP A 28 12.67 16.32 -6.50
CA ASP A 28 11.86 17.54 -6.62
C ASP A 28 12.37 18.43 -7.75
N PRO A 29 11.52 18.81 -8.73
CA PRO A 29 11.96 19.60 -9.89
C PRO A 29 12.12 21.09 -9.59
N VAL A 30 11.70 21.55 -8.42
CA VAL A 30 11.61 22.99 -8.12
C VAL A 30 12.58 23.39 -7.01
N LEU A 31 12.70 22.58 -5.95
CA LEU A 31 13.53 22.89 -4.79
C LEU A 31 14.59 21.81 -4.58
N GLU A 32 15.74 22.27 -4.12
CA GLU A 32 16.84 21.41 -3.74
C GLU A 32 16.82 21.10 -2.21
N PRO A 33 17.45 20.02 -1.74
CA PRO A 33 17.44 19.65 -0.31
C PRO A 33 18.02 20.72 0.61
N TRP A 34 18.85 21.61 0.12
CA TRP A 34 19.38 22.73 0.93
C TRP A 34 18.45 23.95 1.01
N GLU A 35 17.37 23.96 0.23
CA GLU A 35 16.37 25.04 0.23
C GLU A 35 15.19 24.78 1.16
N VAL A 36 15.07 23.56 1.67
CA VAL A 36 13.98 23.15 2.59
C VAL A 36 14.52 22.71 3.95
N THR A 37 13.70 22.83 4.98
CA THR A 37 14.01 22.29 6.31
C THR A 37 13.42 20.89 6.47
N ARG A 38 13.97 20.08 7.40
CA ARG A 38 13.46 18.73 7.69
C ARG A 38 11.98 18.68 8.08
N ALA A 39 11.43 19.71 8.68
CA ALA A 39 10.04 19.81 9.11
C ALA A 39 9.14 20.50 8.08
N SER A 40 9.64 20.76 6.87
CA SER A 40 8.91 21.49 5.84
C SER A 40 7.60 20.79 5.46
N HIS A 41 6.54 21.59 5.29
CA HIS A 41 5.26 21.15 4.73
C HIS A 41 5.29 21.04 3.18
N HIS A 42 6.39 21.44 2.54
CA HIS A 42 6.56 21.28 1.09
C HIS A 42 6.35 19.82 0.68
N ARG A 43 5.54 19.60 -0.36
CA ARG A 43 5.31 18.29 -0.96
C ARG A 43 6.30 18.10 -2.08
N ALA A 44 7.45 17.53 -1.75
CA ALA A 44 8.49 17.20 -2.72
C ALA A 44 8.11 15.94 -3.51
N ARG A 45 8.59 15.84 -4.74
CA ARG A 45 8.61 14.60 -5.50
C ARG A 45 9.79 13.74 -5.02
N TRP A 46 9.55 12.46 -4.92
CA TRP A 46 10.51 11.45 -4.48
C TRP A 46 10.54 10.30 -5.48
N ARG A 47 11.70 9.71 -5.69
CA ARG A 47 11.87 8.49 -6.49
C ARG A 47 12.54 7.42 -5.64
N CYS A 48 11.88 6.28 -5.46
CA CYS A 48 12.40 5.21 -4.65
C CYS A 48 13.68 4.61 -5.24
N ARG A 49 14.74 4.53 -4.45
CA ARG A 49 16.01 3.92 -4.88
C ARG A 49 15.90 2.41 -5.10
N GLU A 50 14.94 1.74 -4.43
CA GLU A 50 14.77 0.29 -4.51
C GLU A 50 13.90 -0.15 -5.70
N CYS A 51 12.76 0.53 -5.95
CA CYS A 51 11.79 0.11 -6.95
C CYS A 51 11.57 1.13 -8.07
N GLY A 52 12.18 2.31 -8.00
CA GLY A 52 12.02 3.38 -9.00
C GLY A 52 10.67 4.10 -8.97
N TRP A 53 9.75 3.74 -8.07
CA TRP A 53 8.43 4.37 -7.98
C TRP A 53 8.55 5.85 -7.60
N GLU A 54 7.80 6.70 -8.30
CA GLU A 54 7.73 8.14 -8.04
C GLU A 54 6.47 8.49 -7.27
N TRP A 55 6.59 9.34 -6.24
CA TRP A 55 5.45 9.83 -5.48
C TRP A 55 5.70 11.20 -4.87
N ASN A 56 4.63 11.85 -4.43
CA ASN A 56 4.70 13.12 -3.72
C ASN A 56 4.44 12.93 -2.22
N ALA A 57 5.35 13.40 -1.39
CA ALA A 57 5.21 13.37 0.06
C ALA A 57 5.78 14.63 0.71
N ARG A 58 5.20 15.03 1.84
CA ARG A 58 5.74 16.14 2.63
C ARG A 58 7.13 15.79 3.16
N VAL A 59 8.06 16.72 3.07
CA VAL A 59 9.41 16.55 3.62
C VAL A 59 9.33 16.16 5.10
N GLY A 60 8.54 16.89 5.90
CA GLY A 60 8.34 16.59 7.33
C GLY A 60 7.77 15.20 7.61
N SER A 61 7.04 14.58 6.68
CA SER A 61 6.55 13.19 6.85
C SER A 61 7.66 12.16 6.63
N ARG A 62 8.62 12.48 5.76
CA ARG A 62 9.76 11.62 5.46
C ARG A 62 10.87 11.68 6.52
N THR A 63 10.89 12.73 7.32
CA THR A 63 11.91 13.02 8.32
C THR A 63 11.45 12.87 9.77
N LYS A 64 10.26 12.29 9.98
CA LYS A 64 9.77 12.00 11.34
C LYS A 64 10.71 11.05 12.07
N SER A 65 10.98 11.36 13.34
CA SER A 65 11.89 10.57 14.17
C SER A 65 11.34 9.22 14.60
N ASP A 66 10.01 9.14 14.78
CA ASP A 66 9.34 7.91 15.26
C ASP A 66 8.90 6.98 14.12
N ARG A 67 8.31 7.51 13.06
CA ARG A 67 7.83 6.74 11.89
C ARG A 67 7.96 7.54 10.61
N PRO A 68 9.14 7.61 10.01
CA PRO A 68 9.30 8.25 8.70
C PRO A 68 8.51 7.46 7.64
N THR A 69 7.77 8.18 6.79
CA THR A 69 7.06 7.52 5.68
C THR A 69 8.04 7.13 4.59
N GLY A 70 7.91 5.89 4.11
CA GLY A 70 8.70 5.35 3.00
C GLY A 70 7.98 5.39 1.65
N CYS A 71 8.51 4.66 0.69
CA CYS A 71 7.89 4.45 -0.60
C CYS A 71 6.55 3.71 -0.45
N PRO A 72 5.44 4.23 -0.98
CA PRO A 72 4.14 3.58 -0.88
C PRO A 72 4.06 2.28 -1.71
N ALA A 73 4.84 2.16 -2.79
CA ALA A 73 4.91 0.94 -3.59
C ALA A 73 5.61 -0.18 -2.82
N CYS A 74 6.79 0.08 -2.25
CA CYS A 74 7.49 -0.90 -1.40
C CYS A 74 6.67 -1.28 -0.15
N ALA A 75 5.86 -0.36 0.35
CA ALA A 75 4.92 -0.61 1.46
C ALA A 75 3.63 -1.33 1.03
N GLY A 76 3.47 -1.70 -0.24
CA GLY A 76 2.27 -2.39 -0.77
C GLY A 76 0.99 -1.56 -0.71
N LYS A 77 1.08 -0.23 -0.64
CA LYS A 77 -0.07 0.68 -0.57
C LYS A 77 -0.60 1.12 -1.93
N VAL A 78 0.16 0.92 -2.98
CA VAL A 78 -0.22 1.20 -4.36
C VAL A 78 0.05 -0.03 -5.23
N ALA A 79 -0.80 -0.26 -6.21
CA ALA A 79 -0.59 -1.33 -7.18
C ALA A 79 0.52 -0.94 -8.16
N THR A 80 1.38 -1.90 -8.48
CA THR A 80 2.47 -1.77 -9.44
C THR A 80 2.50 -2.98 -10.36
N GLU A 81 3.31 -2.96 -11.40
CA GLU A 81 3.50 -4.11 -12.28
C GLU A 81 4.01 -5.36 -11.54
N THR A 82 4.73 -5.18 -10.43
CA THR A 82 5.30 -6.26 -9.62
C THR A 82 4.54 -6.54 -8.33
N HIS A 83 3.51 -5.75 -7.99
CA HIS A 83 2.70 -5.91 -6.78
C HIS A 83 1.27 -5.43 -7.01
N ASN A 84 0.39 -6.35 -7.34
CA ASN A 84 -1.03 -6.09 -7.55
C ASN A 84 -1.89 -7.32 -7.22
N LEU A 85 -3.21 -7.17 -7.24
CA LEU A 85 -4.14 -8.23 -6.86
C LEU A 85 -4.13 -9.41 -7.84
N ALA A 86 -3.95 -9.17 -9.14
CA ALA A 86 -3.90 -10.25 -10.13
C ALA A 86 -2.69 -11.17 -9.87
N LEU A 87 -1.50 -10.59 -9.71
CA LEU A 87 -0.28 -11.34 -9.35
C LEU A 87 -0.44 -12.08 -8.02
N ALA A 88 -1.04 -11.44 -7.01
CA ALA A 88 -1.29 -12.08 -5.72
C ALA A 88 -2.20 -13.32 -5.85
N CYS A 89 -3.14 -13.31 -6.79
CA CYS A 89 -3.99 -14.47 -7.06
C CYS A 89 -3.18 -15.61 -7.71
N GLU A 90 -2.31 -15.31 -8.67
CA GLU A 90 -1.44 -16.28 -9.34
C GLU A 90 -0.44 -16.91 -8.36
N GLU A 91 0.21 -16.08 -7.53
CA GLU A 91 1.23 -16.51 -6.56
C GLU A 91 0.67 -17.20 -5.31
N SER A 92 -0.65 -17.18 -5.12
CA SER A 92 -1.32 -17.68 -3.91
C SER A 92 -1.27 -19.20 -3.70
N GLY A 93 -0.72 -19.96 -4.65
CA GLY A 93 -0.75 -21.44 -4.63
C GLY A 93 -2.16 -22.02 -4.73
N GLY A 94 -3.08 -21.32 -5.42
CA GLY A 94 -4.47 -21.72 -5.63
C GLY A 94 -5.46 -21.17 -4.60
N ARG A 95 -5.00 -20.63 -3.46
CA ARG A 95 -5.86 -20.09 -2.41
C ARG A 95 -6.80 -18.97 -2.90
N LEU A 96 -6.33 -18.12 -3.80
CA LEU A 96 -7.09 -17.00 -4.37
C LEU A 96 -7.50 -17.24 -5.84
N ALA A 97 -7.35 -18.45 -6.36
CA ALA A 97 -7.61 -18.78 -7.76
C ALA A 97 -9.06 -18.52 -8.22
N HIS A 98 -10.00 -18.46 -7.28
CA HIS A 98 -11.42 -18.18 -7.57
C HIS A 98 -11.70 -16.67 -7.75
N LEU A 99 -10.85 -15.77 -7.24
CA LEU A 99 -11.12 -14.33 -7.24
C LEU A 99 -11.21 -13.73 -8.65
N PRO A 100 -10.35 -14.09 -9.63
CA PRO A 100 -10.48 -13.56 -10.99
C PRO A 100 -11.84 -13.86 -11.64
N GLY A 101 -12.40 -15.05 -11.40
CA GLY A 101 -13.72 -15.44 -11.89
C GLY A 101 -14.89 -14.76 -11.20
N GLU A 102 -14.67 -14.23 -10.01
CA GLU A 102 -15.67 -13.49 -9.21
C GLU A 102 -15.53 -11.97 -9.29
N TRP A 103 -14.45 -11.46 -9.90
CA TRP A 103 -14.24 -10.02 -10.10
C TRP A 103 -15.32 -9.43 -11.01
N ASN A 104 -16.06 -8.44 -10.54
CA ASN A 104 -17.21 -7.86 -11.25
C ASN A 104 -17.16 -6.32 -11.31
N HIS A 105 -15.98 -5.73 -11.20
CA HIS A 105 -15.86 -4.27 -11.28
C HIS A 105 -15.98 -3.81 -12.74
N PRO A 106 -16.84 -2.82 -13.05
CA PRO A 106 -17.17 -2.45 -14.44
C PRO A 106 -15.99 -1.79 -15.19
N THR A 107 -15.10 -1.10 -14.49
CA THR A 107 -14.04 -0.30 -15.12
C THR A 107 -12.64 -0.53 -14.56
N LYS A 108 -12.52 -0.98 -13.31
CA LYS A 108 -11.25 -1.19 -12.63
C LYS A 108 -10.79 -2.64 -12.82
N ARG A 109 -9.52 -2.83 -13.15
CA ARG A 109 -8.90 -4.15 -13.26
C ARG A 109 -8.27 -4.58 -11.94
N MET A 110 -8.00 -5.85 -11.78
CA MET A 110 -7.32 -6.40 -10.59
C MET A 110 -5.88 -5.89 -10.48
N GLU A 111 -5.23 -5.63 -11.62
CA GLU A 111 -3.87 -5.09 -11.70
C GLU A 111 -3.78 -3.65 -11.14
N ASP A 112 -4.91 -2.94 -11.11
CA ASP A 112 -4.98 -1.58 -10.58
C ASP A 112 -5.23 -1.54 -9.04
N CYS A 113 -5.33 -2.72 -8.42
CA CYS A 113 -5.65 -2.86 -6.99
C CYS A 113 -4.55 -3.61 -6.23
N THR A 114 -4.38 -3.27 -4.94
CA THR A 114 -3.52 -4.06 -4.05
C THR A 114 -4.32 -5.13 -3.30
N PRO A 115 -3.70 -6.28 -2.94
CA PRO A 115 -4.39 -7.32 -2.16
C PRO A 115 -4.91 -6.86 -0.81
N ALA A 116 -4.22 -5.91 -0.17
CA ALA A 116 -4.58 -5.36 1.14
C ALA A 116 -5.53 -4.15 1.07
N SER A 117 -6.07 -3.80 -0.10
CA SER A 117 -6.93 -2.64 -0.27
C SER A 117 -8.22 -2.75 0.55
N PRO A 118 -8.56 -1.74 1.36
CA PRO A 118 -9.83 -1.66 2.06
C PRO A 118 -11.00 -1.27 1.14
N GLU A 119 -10.73 -0.99 -0.12
CA GLU A 119 -11.73 -0.59 -1.10
C GLU A 119 -12.77 -1.69 -1.29
N LYS A 120 -14.05 -1.32 -1.20
CA LYS A 120 -15.17 -2.22 -1.48
C LYS A 120 -15.47 -2.21 -2.97
N VAL A 121 -15.43 -3.38 -3.55
CA VAL A 121 -15.70 -3.59 -4.98
C VAL A 121 -16.82 -4.60 -5.17
N PRO A 122 -17.54 -4.56 -6.31
CA PRO A 122 -18.55 -5.55 -6.62
C PRO A 122 -17.90 -6.89 -6.99
N TRP A 123 -18.46 -7.97 -6.48
CA TRP A 123 -18.12 -9.36 -6.74
C TRP A 123 -19.33 -10.12 -7.25
N LYS A 124 -19.10 -11.12 -8.09
CA LYS A 124 -20.13 -12.02 -8.58
C LYS A 124 -19.76 -13.48 -8.27
N CYS A 125 -20.63 -14.19 -7.60
CA CYS A 125 -20.38 -15.55 -7.18
C CYS A 125 -20.31 -16.51 -8.39
N GLY A 126 -19.24 -17.27 -8.50
CA GLY A 126 -19.10 -18.30 -9.53
C GLY A 126 -20.10 -19.47 -9.37
N THR A 127 -20.69 -19.66 -8.20
CA THR A 127 -21.62 -20.76 -7.91
C THR A 127 -23.07 -20.36 -8.08
N CYS A 128 -23.51 -19.26 -7.46
CA CYS A 128 -24.93 -18.86 -7.45
C CYS A 128 -25.23 -17.63 -8.30
N ALA A 129 -24.22 -17.03 -8.95
CA ALA A 129 -24.29 -15.80 -9.71
C ALA A 129 -24.79 -14.56 -8.91
N GLY A 130 -24.95 -14.67 -7.62
CA GLY A 130 -25.30 -13.56 -6.73
C GLY A 130 -24.19 -12.50 -6.69
N GLU A 131 -24.60 -11.25 -6.64
CA GLU A 131 -23.68 -10.10 -6.60
C GLU A 131 -23.66 -9.47 -5.20
N TRP A 132 -22.47 -9.05 -4.75
CA TRP A 132 -22.32 -8.34 -3.47
C TRP A 132 -21.10 -7.42 -3.49
N ASN A 133 -21.02 -6.50 -2.54
CA ASN A 133 -19.86 -5.65 -2.35
C ASN A 133 -19.04 -6.12 -1.14
N ALA A 134 -17.74 -6.26 -1.32
CA ALA A 134 -16.81 -6.58 -0.24
C ALA A 134 -15.47 -5.90 -0.45
N ALA A 135 -14.78 -5.59 0.65
CA ALA A 135 -13.42 -5.06 0.58
C ALA A 135 -12.46 -6.12 -0.01
N ILE A 136 -11.53 -5.69 -0.85
CA ILE A 136 -10.53 -6.58 -1.44
C ILE A 136 -9.75 -7.29 -0.33
N SER A 137 -9.31 -6.56 0.71
CA SER A 137 -8.60 -7.13 1.86
C SER A 137 -9.38 -8.22 2.60
N SER A 138 -10.72 -8.15 2.62
CA SER A 138 -11.58 -9.19 3.21
C SER A 138 -11.64 -10.46 2.37
N ARG A 139 -11.41 -10.35 1.07
CA ARG A 139 -11.40 -11.48 0.14
C ARG A 139 -10.04 -12.16 0.05
N THR A 140 -8.97 -11.45 0.37
CA THR A 140 -7.58 -11.92 0.32
C THR A 140 -7.05 -12.36 1.70
N ALA A 141 -7.78 -12.11 2.77
CA ALA A 141 -7.38 -12.48 4.13
C ALA A 141 -7.01 -13.96 4.25
N ARG A 142 -5.91 -14.25 4.97
CA ARG A 142 -5.43 -15.64 5.15
C ARG A 142 -6.34 -16.47 6.03
N ASP A 143 -6.80 -15.88 7.13
CA ASP A 143 -7.52 -16.62 8.17
C ASP A 143 -9.03 -16.62 7.99
N TYR A 144 -9.60 -15.59 7.37
CA TYR A 144 -11.05 -15.41 7.20
C TYR A 144 -11.39 -14.75 5.88
N SER A 145 -11.14 -15.44 4.77
CA SER A 145 -11.61 -14.97 3.47
C SER A 145 -13.14 -15.00 3.43
N ARG A 146 -13.77 -13.85 3.28
CA ARG A 146 -15.23 -13.74 3.16
C ARG A 146 -15.68 -14.09 1.74
N GLY A 147 -16.36 -15.21 1.62
CA GLY A 147 -16.99 -15.65 0.36
C GLY A 147 -18.34 -14.99 0.09
N CYS A 148 -19.07 -15.57 -0.86
CA CYS A 148 -20.44 -15.14 -1.18
C CYS A 148 -21.37 -15.29 0.05
N PRO A 149 -22.08 -14.22 0.46
CA PRO A 149 -22.96 -14.27 1.62
C PRO A 149 -24.18 -15.17 1.41
N ALA A 150 -24.61 -15.39 0.18
CA ALA A 150 -25.74 -16.27 -0.13
C ALA A 150 -25.34 -17.76 -0.04
N CYS A 151 -24.15 -18.12 -0.52
CA CYS A 151 -23.65 -19.51 -0.45
C CYS A 151 -23.06 -19.84 0.92
N ASN A 152 -22.55 -18.86 1.64
CA ASN A 152 -21.93 -19.03 2.95
C ASN A 152 -22.35 -17.91 3.91
N PRO A 153 -23.59 -17.96 4.45
CA PRO A 153 -24.11 -16.90 5.31
C PRO A 153 -23.32 -16.72 6.63
N HIS A 154 -22.48 -17.69 6.99
CA HIS A 154 -21.63 -17.64 8.19
C HIS A 154 -20.20 -17.15 7.92
N SER A 155 -19.85 -16.81 6.68
CA SER A 155 -18.50 -16.37 6.29
C SER A 155 -18.04 -15.06 6.94
N GLY A 156 -18.91 -14.40 7.73
CA GLY A 156 -18.59 -13.19 8.48
C GLY A 156 -18.47 -13.36 9.99
N LEU A 157 -18.76 -14.54 10.51
CA LEU A 157 -18.69 -14.81 11.96
C LEU A 157 -17.27 -15.26 12.31
N ARG A 158 -16.55 -14.46 13.11
CA ARG A 158 -15.34 -14.94 13.78
C ARG A 158 -15.69 -16.19 14.61
N PRO A 159 -14.94 -17.29 14.50
CA PRO A 159 -15.10 -18.36 15.47
C PRO A 159 -14.87 -17.77 16.86
N LYS A 160 -15.85 -17.94 17.74
CA LYS A 160 -15.68 -17.58 19.15
C LYS A 160 -14.45 -18.33 19.66
N LYS A 161 -13.44 -17.59 20.16
CA LYS A 161 -12.34 -18.21 20.91
C LYS A 161 -12.97 -19.16 21.91
N ARG A 162 -12.72 -20.46 21.77
CA ARG A 162 -13.02 -21.41 22.84
C ARG A 162 -12.14 -21.01 24.02
N ILE A 163 -12.76 -20.42 25.04
CA ILE A 163 -12.14 -20.25 26.34
C ILE A 163 -12.01 -21.69 26.85
N GLY A 164 -10.80 -22.22 26.83
CA GLY A 164 -10.53 -23.52 27.46
C GLY A 164 -10.83 -23.43 28.94
N LEU A 165 -11.58 -24.38 29.42
CA LEU A 165 -11.72 -24.71 30.85
C LEU A 165 -10.41 -25.32 31.36
#